data_96e3add29dbc8c2aafb9d97d20052b64
#
_entry.id   96e3add29dbc8c2aafb9d97d20052b64
#
_cell.length_a   1.000
_cell.length_b   1.000
_cell.length_c   1.000
_cell.angle_alpha   90.00
_cell.angle_beta   90.00
_cell.angle_gamma   90.00
#
_symmetry.space_group_name_H-M   'P 1'
#
loop_
_entity.id
_entity.type
_entity.pdbx_description
1 polymer ?
#
loop_
_entity_poly.entity_id
_entity_poly.type
_entity_poly.pdbx_seq_one_letter_code
_entity_poly.pdbx_strand_id
1 'polypeptide(L)'
;MNLVGIAAEAAGEIRNHRLRELYRNDFVAWQSDVLGFQTYDKMEEISHVSLFGDIPRTAIKSSNGTSKSFTTSAMVLWVGSVHEPGEALSIISAPSLPQVEKVTFRYLKSFKARARERGFVLPGWINESLEWQVKGTEGNISLAYGRKPAAGSEVSTFQGVRSEFGKTFVFFDEAGGMSRGMWTAAEAVLTGASARLIAIGNPDDAGTEWQKVFEDKKYDGDFNRFTISSFDLPTFTGEVVYPEDPEMEKRMLESLTQKSWVEHKKRIWGEQDARYLSKVLGQFPKDGGNGFFTQACINSALDTDIAENSELDMVMGVDIARWGVDESVIATNRGGRIRVEGSWGKCDLVDSARLIHKFAVENNAKEVRIDAAGVGGGVFDMLDRLDEFADAEYDLLGWDNGNSSPDIKQWSNKRAYSHDDLRTQMIEGKIDLDLEDEELIDQMQIISYKFTNRGGIAITPKEDMKTEMGGSPDRVDAVIMAATDLSPWTGNLLNQFAPGTKLVKSPEEFMAGVDTSRWYGGGLSGF
;
A
#
# COMPACT_ATOMS: atom_id res chain seq x y z
N MET A 1 5.76 -2.16 49.48
CA MET A 1 6.95 -2.50 48.66
C MET A 1 8.00 -3.12 49.59
N ASN A 2 8.60 -4.26 49.22
CA ASN A 2 9.69 -4.82 50.02
C ASN A 2 11.01 -4.17 49.61
N LEU A 3 12.03 -4.20 50.50
CA LEU A 3 13.33 -3.60 50.27
C LEU A 3 14.03 -4.03 48.97
N VAL A 4 13.78 -5.26 48.52
CA VAL A 4 14.31 -5.82 47.26
C VAL A 4 13.68 -5.12 46.04
N GLY A 5 12.39 -4.80 46.09
CA GLY A 5 11.72 -4.05 45.03
C GLY A 5 12.22 -2.62 44.90
N ILE A 6 12.40 -1.94 46.03
CA ILE A 6 12.94 -0.57 46.07
C ILE A 6 14.39 -0.54 45.55
N ALA A 7 15.23 -1.50 45.96
CA ALA A 7 16.62 -1.58 45.48
C ALA A 7 16.70 -1.88 43.96
N ALA A 8 15.80 -2.72 43.41
CA ALA A 8 15.75 -3.01 42.00
C ALA A 8 15.29 -1.80 41.17
N GLU A 9 14.34 -1.03 41.66
CA GLU A 9 13.85 0.21 41.03
C GLU A 9 14.94 1.28 41.02
N ALA A 10 15.61 1.55 42.16
CA ALA A 10 16.72 2.48 42.24
C ALA A 10 17.91 2.09 41.34
N ALA A 11 18.23 0.79 41.26
CA ALA A 11 19.26 0.30 40.35
C ALA A 11 18.87 0.47 38.86
N GLY A 12 17.57 0.39 38.56
CA GLY A 12 17.03 0.69 37.21
C GLY A 12 17.17 2.16 36.85
N GLU A 13 16.83 3.06 37.74
CA GLU A 13 16.95 4.51 37.55
C GLU A 13 18.42 4.94 37.37
N ILE A 14 19.35 4.43 38.16
CA ILE A 14 20.78 4.72 38.02
C ILE A 14 21.29 4.26 36.64
N ARG A 15 20.89 3.07 36.19
CA ARG A 15 21.27 2.56 34.83
C ARG A 15 20.72 3.46 33.74
N ASN A 16 19.45 3.85 33.81
CA ASN A 16 18.82 4.72 32.82
C ASN A 16 19.47 6.13 32.83
N HIS A 17 19.79 6.67 33.99
CA HIS A 17 20.50 7.95 34.10
C HIS A 17 21.86 7.88 33.40
N ARG A 18 22.67 6.85 33.69
CA ARG A 18 23.96 6.64 33.03
C ARG A 18 23.84 6.49 31.51
N LEU A 19 22.82 5.79 31.04
CA LEU A 19 22.56 5.63 29.61
C LEU A 19 22.27 6.99 28.96
N ARG A 20 21.46 7.84 29.59
CA ARG A 20 21.17 9.19 29.11
C ARG A 20 22.43 10.07 29.06
N GLU A 21 23.24 10.08 30.13
CA GLU A 21 24.49 10.84 30.15
C GLU A 21 25.44 10.45 29.02
N LEU A 22 25.58 9.16 28.72
CA LEU A 22 26.51 8.66 27.71
C LEU A 22 26.04 8.90 26.27
N TYR A 23 24.75 8.76 26.01
CA TYR A 23 24.27 8.64 24.64
C TYR A 23 23.27 9.72 24.21
N ARG A 24 22.96 10.71 25.06
CA ARG A 24 21.96 11.75 24.73
C ARG A 24 22.27 12.53 23.46
N ASN A 25 23.55 12.68 23.14
CA ASN A 25 24.04 13.43 21.98
C ASN A 25 24.74 12.54 20.95
N ASP A 26 24.64 11.22 21.09
CA ASP A 26 25.32 10.28 20.22
C ASP A 26 24.43 9.06 19.93
N PHE A 27 23.66 9.17 18.85
CA PHE A 27 22.78 8.09 18.40
C PHE A 27 23.58 6.91 17.84
N VAL A 28 24.69 7.18 17.13
CA VAL A 28 25.48 6.14 16.47
C VAL A 28 26.15 5.25 17.52
N ALA A 29 26.80 5.85 18.52
CA ALA A 29 27.37 5.11 19.64
C ALA A 29 26.29 4.33 20.41
N TRP A 30 25.12 4.94 20.66
CA TRP A 30 24.02 4.25 21.31
C TRP A 30 23.54 3.03 20.49
N GLN A 31 23.38 3.19 19.17
CA GLN A 31 22.94 2.10 18.30
C GLN A 31 23.96 0.95 18.31
N SER A 32 25.26 1.26 18.23
CA SER A 32 26.32 0.28 18.28
C SER A 32 26.40 -0.43 19.63
N ASP A 33 26.44 0.31 20.72
CA ASP A 33 26.68 -0.26 22.05
C ASP A 33 25.43 -0.97 22.61
N VAL A 34 24.25 -0.32 22.49
CA VAL A 34 23.01 -0.82 23.09
C VAL A 34 22.36 -1.89 22.23
N LEU A 35 22.28 -1.66 20.92
CA LEU A 35 21.64 -2.61 20.00
C LEU A 35 22.63 -3.57 19.33
N GLY A 36 23.94 -3.25 19.30
CA GLY A 36 24.94 -4.01 18.57
C GLY A 36 24.75 -3.95 17.06
N PHE A 37 24.21 -2.83 16.58
CA PHE A 37 24.05 -2.56 15.16
C PHE A 37 24.88 -1.35 14.77
N GLN A 38 25.55 -1.44 13.64
CA GLN A 38 26.16 -0.31 12.97
C GLN A 38 25.39 -0.02 11.69
N THR A 39 25.54 1.18 11.17
CA THR A 39 24.90 1.58 9.93
C THR A 39 25.95 2.20 9.01
N TYR A 40 25.66 2.30 7.72
CA TYR A 40 26.62 2.83 6.76
C TYR A 40 26.65 4.36 6.77
N ASP A 41 27.75 4.95 6.30
CA ASP A 41 28.08 6.38 6.41
C ASP A 41 26.93 7.30 6.01
N LYS A 42 26.26 7.01 4.89
CA LYS A 42 25.13 7.82 4.41
C LYS A 42 23.97 7.85 5.40
N MET A 43 23.68 6.74 6.05
CA MET A 43 22.60 6.65 7.02
C MET A 43 23.02 7.26 8.36
N GLU A 44 24.30 7.24 8.73
CA GLU A 44 24.84 7.94 9.89
C GLU A 44 24.71 9.45 9.72
N GLU A 45 25.14 10.00 8.57
CA GLU A 45 24.96 11.41 8.22
C GLU A 45 23.49 11.84 8.37
N ILE A 46 22.58 11.08 7.74
CA ILE A 46 21.13 11.34 7.77
C ILE A 46 20.61 11.32 9.22
N SER A 47 21.01 10.32 10.00
CA SER A 47 20.59 10.16 11.39
C SER A 47 21.06 11.34 12.24
N HIS A 48 22.31 11.74 12.09
CA HIS A 48 22.89 12.86 12.80
C HIS A 48 22.15 14.18 12.48
N VAL A 49 21.97 14.49 11.20
CA VAL A 49 21.27 15.71 10.77
C VAL A 49 19.79 15.69 11.20
N SER A 50 19.12 14.54 11.13
CA SER A 50 17.72 14.39 11.55
C SER A 50 17.51 14.66 13.03
N LEU A 51 18.44 14.20 13.88
CA LEU A 51 18.30 14.28 15.33
C LEU A 51 18.91 15.57 15.92
N PHE A 52 19.98 16.10 15.33
CA PHE A 52 20.78 17.18 15.90
C PHE A 52 20.96 18.40 15.00
N GLY A 53 20.61 18.34 13.70
CA GLY A 53 20.76 19.46 12.78
C GLY A 53 19.92 20.69 13.16
N ASP A 54 20.31 21.87 12.66
CA ASP A 54 19.65 23.15 12.96
C ASP A 54 18.23 23.23 12.38
N ILE A 55 18.00 22.66 11.18
CA ILE A 55 16.67 22.61 10.56
C ILE A 55 15.89 21.44 11.20
N PRO A 56 14.72 21.72 11.81
CA PRO A 56 13.99 20.69 12.56
C PRO A 56 13.22 19.70 11.68
N ARG A 57 13.24 19.85 10.37
CA ARG A 57 12.55 18.97 9.44
C ARG A 57 13.56 18.26 8.54
N THR A 58 13.44 16.95 8.45
CA THR A 58 14.25 16.12 7.54
C THR A 58 13.34 15.29 6.65
N ALA A 59 13.57 15.37 5.35
CA ALA A 59 12.89 14.58 4.33
C ALA A 59 13.90 13.67 3.62
N ILE A 60 13.62 12.37 3.59
CA ILE A 60 14.53 11.34 3.10
C ILE A 60 13.82 10.50 2.05
N LYS A 61 14.01 10.80 0.77
CA LYS A 61 13.52 9.93 -0.30
C LYS A 61 14.54 8.83 -0.57
N SER A 62 14.08 7.59 -0.68
CA SER A 62 14.99 6.46 -0.80
C SER A 62 14.49 5.40 -1.76
N SER A 63 15.45 4.67 -2.36
CA SER A 63 15.20 3.43 -3.07
C SER A 63 14.74 2.30 -2.13
N ASN A 64 14.49 1.11 -2.67
CA ASN A 64 14.13 -0.06 -1.87
C ASN A 64 15.34 -0.61 -1.11
N GLY A 65 15.10 -1.39 -0.05
CA GLY A 65 16.12 -2.14 0.67
C GLY A 65 17.28 -1.32 1.24
N THR A 66 17.01 -0.09 1.72
CA THR A 66 18.02 0.84 2.27
C THR A 66 18.08 0.86 3.79
N SER A 67 17.43 -0.06 4.48
CA SER A 67 17.29 -0.10 5.95
C SER A 67 16.57 1.11 6.56
N LYS A 68 15.76 1.85 5.77
CA LYS A 68 15.07 3.06 6.22
C LYS A 68 14.22 2.85 7.49
N SER A 69 13.25 1.94 7.46
CA SER A 69 12.34 1.69 8.60
C SER A 69 13.07 1.10 9.81
N PHE A 70 14.12 0.32 9.59
CA PHE A 70 15.00 -0.18 10.65
C PHE A 70 15.66 0.96 11.41
N THR A 71 16.34 1.88 10.71
CA THR A 71 17.04 3.02 11.32
C THR A 71 16.06 4.01 11.97
N THR A 72 14.93 4.30 11.32
CA THR A 72 13.87 5.15 11.89
C THR A 72 13.34 4.55 13.20
N SER A 73 13.12 3.25 13.26
CA SER A 73 12.68 2.56 14.49
C SER A 73 13.74 2.63 15.59
N ALA A 74 15.02 2.55 15.25
CA ALA A 74 16.11 2.73 16.20
C ALA A 74 16.15 4.17 16.75
N MET A 75 15.92 5.19 15.90
CA MET A 75 15.81 6.59 16.34
C MET A 75 14.66 6.78 17.34
N VAL A 76 13.48 6.20 17.07
CA VAL A 76 12.34 6.24 17.99
C VAL A 76 12.71 5.65 19.35
N LEU A 77 13.37 4.49 19.34
CA LEU A 77 13.78 3.81 20.55
C LEU A 77 14.85 4.61 21.32
N TRP A 78 15.80 5.22 20.59
CA TRP A 78 16.80 6.10 21.17
C TRP A 78 16.14 7.29 21.86
N VAL A 79 15.23 8.02 21.21
CA VAL A 79 14.53 9.17 21.78
C VAL A 79 13.92 8.82 23.14
N GLY A 80 13.15 7.72 23.24
CA GLY A 80 12.52 7.32 24.49
C GLY A 80 13.48 6.77 25.54
N SER A 81 14.73 6.40 25.14
CA SER A 81 15.75 5.86 26.06
C SER A 81 16.63 6.94 26.70
N VAL A 82 16.94 8.00 25.93
CA VAL A 82 17.92 9.01 26.32
C VAL A 82 17.31 10.30 26.90
N HIS A 83 15.99 10.39 26.93
CA HIS A 83 15.26 11.48 27.55
C HIS A 83 14.55 11.01 28.82
N GLU A 84 14.33 11.94 29.74
CA GLU A 84 13.51 11.66 30.93
C GLU A 84 12.04 11.41 30.50
N PRO A 85 11.31 10.54 31.23
CA PRO A 85 9.89 10.40 31.00
C PRO A 85 9.15 11.75 31.06
N GLY A 86 8.37 12.04 29.99
CA GLY A 86 7.71 13.34 29.82
C GLY A 86 8.55 14.41 29.12
N GLU A 87 9.87 14.28 29.07
CA GLU A 87 10.76 15.25 28.41
C GLU A 87 10.63 15.18 26.89
N ALA A 88 10.51 13.98 26.33
CA ALA A 88 10.37 13.76 24.90
C ALA A 88 9.26 12.77 24.58
N LEU A 89 8.63 12.96 23.42
CA LEU A 89 7.58 12.10 22.92
C LEU A 89 7.78 11.83 21.43
N SER A 90 7.71 10.56 21.03
CA SER A 90 7.73 10.17 19.63
C SER A 90 6.32 9.83 19.13
N ILE A 91 5.90 10.47 18.04
CA ILE A 91 4.65 10.17 17.32
C ILE A 91 5.04 9.48 16.01
N ILE A 92 4.57 8.26 15.81
CA ILE A 92 4.86 7.47 14.63
C ILE A 92 3.60 7.35 13.79
N SER A 93 3.71 7.65 12.51
CA SER A 93 2.61 7.50 11.58
C SER A 93 3.08 6.94 10.23
N ALA A 94 2.17 6.21 9.58
CA ALA A 94 2.35 5.66 8.25
C ALA A 94 1.00 5.74 7.50
N PRO A 95 0.96 5.51 6.17
CA PRO A 95 -0.28 5.49 5.39
C PRO A 95 -1.31 4.49 5.91
N SER A 96 -0.86 3.40 6.51
CA SER A 96 -1.74 2.42 7.16
C SER A 96 -1.32 2.14 8.61
N LEU A 97 -2.29 1.78 9.47
CA LEU A 97 -1.99 1.39 10.85
C LEU A 97 -1.23 0.07 10.94
N PRO A 98 -1.54 -0.95 10.11
CA PRO A 98 -0.74 -2.18 10.02
C PRO A 98 0.75 -1.93 9.74
N GLN A 99 1.11 -0.95 8.91
CA GLN A 99 2.52 -0.60 8.71
C GLN A 99 3.19 -0.12 9.98
N VAL A 100 2.53 0.74 10.76
CA VAL A 100 3.04 1.19 12.06
C VAL A 100 3.24 -0.01 12.99
N GLU A 101 2.26 -0.90 13.06
CA GLU A 101 2.27 -2.08 13.94
C GLU A 101 3.30 -3.13 13.49
N LYS A 102 3.16 -3.61 12.25
CA LYS A 102 3.93 -4.75 11.73
C LYS A 102 5.39 -4.38 11.41
N VAL A 103 5.68 -3.11 11.17
CA VAL A 103 7.04 -2.64 10.87
C VAL A 103 7.65 -1.96 12.08
N THR A 104 7.25 -0.73 12.40
CA THR A 104 7.93 0.07 13.42
C THR A 104 7.82 -0.55 14.81
N PHE A 105 6.61 -0.90 15.28
CA PHE A 105 6.45 -1.46 16.62
C PHE A 105 7.01 -2.88 16.76
N ARG A 106 7.04 -3.67 15.70
CA ARG A 106 7.76 -4.95 15.67
C ARG A 106 9.26 -4.73 15.89
N TYR A 107 9.86 -3.74 15.21
CA TYR A 107 11.27 -3.38 15.45
C TYR A 107 11.50 -2.88 16.87
N LEU A 108 10.65 -2.00 17.41
CA LEU A 108 10.79 -1.51 18.78
C LEU A 108 10.80 -2.67 19.79
N LYS A 109 9.87 -3.63 19.65
CA LYS A 109 9.81 -4.83 20.51
C LYS A 109 11.07 -5.70 20.36
N SER A 110 11.51 -5.96 19.13
CA SER A 110 12.72 -6.73 18.83
C SER A 110 13.99 -6.04 19.38
N PHE A 111 14.12 -4.75 19.18
CA PHE A 111 15.28 -3.98 19.67
C PHE A 111 15.34 -3.91 21.19
N LYS A 112 14.19 -3.76 21.88
CA LYS A 112 14.14 -3.84 23.34
C LYS A 112 14.60 -5.21 23.86
N ALA A 113 14.19 -6.28 23.21
CA ALA A 113 14.64 -7.64 23.54
C ALA A 113 16.16 -7.78 23.34
N ARG A 114 16.66 -7.34 22.19
CA ARG A 114 18.10 -7.38 21.88
C ARG A 114 18.95 -6.53 22.84
N ALA A 115 18.51 -5.31 23.17
CA ALA A 115 19.18 -4.48 24.17
C ALA A 115 19.29 -5.22 25.50
N ARG A 116 18.21 -5.91 25.92
CA ARG A 116 18.20 -6.70 27.16
C ARG A 116 19.19 -7.86 27.13
N GLU A 117 19.29 -8.58 26.00
CA GLU A 117 20.29 -9.65 25.80
C GLU A 117 21.72 -9.11 25.93
N ARG A 118 21.95 -7.87 25.54
CA ARG A 118 23.25 -7.16 25.66
C ARG A 118 23.47 -6.51 27.03
N GLY A 119 22.55 -6.70 27.99
CA GLY A 119 22.64 -6.17 29.34
C GLY A 119 22.06 -4.75 29.55
N PHE A 120 21.42 -4.19 28.52
CA PHE A 120 20.76 -2.88 28.62
C PHE A 120 19.26 -3.04 28.85
N VAL A 121 18.75 -2.49 29.94
CA VAL A 121 17.32 -2.50 30.26
C VAL A 121 16.73 -1.14 29.90
N LEU A 122 16.11 -1.06 28.74
CA LEU A 122 15.44 0.15 28.27
C LEU A 122 14.12 0.38 29.04
N PRO A 123 13.72 1.65 29.26
CA PRO A 123 12.58 1.98 30.13
C PRO A 123 11.25 1.40 29.63
N GLY A 124 10.36 1.11 30.56
CA GLY A 124 8.95 0.82 30.32
C GLY A 124 8.63 -0.40 29.47
N TRP A 125 7.42 -0.42 28.96
CA TRP A 125 6.87 -1.53 28.14
C TRP A 125 6.11 -0.99 26.92
N ILE A 126 5.95 -1.85 25.91
CA ILE A 126 5.16 -1.58 24.71
C ILE A 126 3.88 -2.41 24.82
N ASN A 127 2.71 -1.75 24.72
CA ASN A 127 1.40 -2.38 24.77
C ASN A 127 0.85 -2.71 23.36
N GLU A 128 -0.31 -3.36 23.32
CA GLU A 128 -0.98 -3.72 22.07
C GLU A 128 -1.65 -2.52 21.39
N SER A 129 -1.90 -1.43 22.13
CA SER A 129 -2.44 -0.18 21.59
C SER A 129 -1.39 0.67 20.88
N LEU A 130 -0.24 0.10 20.52
CA LEU A 130 0.88 0.76 19.86
C LEU A 130 1.42 1.96 20.67
N GLU A 131 1.58 1.75 21.98
CA GLU A 131 2.18 2.72 22.87
C GLU A 131 3.37 2.12 23.63
N TRP A 132 4.43 2.88 23.69
CA TRP A 132 5.55 2.60 24.58
C TRP A 132 5.46 3.53 25.79
N GLN A 133 5.29 2.96 26.98
CA GLN A 133 4.97 3.67 28.21
C GLN A 133 5.92 3.31 29.35
N VAL A 134 6.05 4.24 30.31
CA VAL A 134 6.66 4.01 31.62
C VAL A 134 5.65 4.34 32.69
N LYS A 135 5.85 3.79 33.89
CA LYS A 135 5.05 4.13 35.07
C LYS A 135 5.53 5.47 35.63
N GLY A 136 4.65 6.46 35.69
CA GLY A 136 4.87 7.73 36.37
C GLY A 136 4.24 7.75 37.76
N THR A 137 4.37 8.87 38.47
CA THR A 137 3.80 9.06 39.82
C THR A 137 2.28 9.16 39.81
N GLU A 138 1.70 9.78 38.79
CA GLU A 138 0.26 10.03 38.66
C GLU A 138 -0.40 9.23 37.55
N GLY A 139 0.30 8.26 36.95
CA GLY A 139 -0.20 7.45 35.84
C GLY A 139 0.91 7.01 34.91
N ASN A 140 0.54 6.46 33.74
CA ASN A 140 1.52 6.07 32.74
C ASN A 140 1.93 7.28 31.91
N ILE A 141 3.22 7.40 31.61
CA ILE A 141 3.80 8.41 30.73
C ILE A 141 4.16 7.74 29.42
N SER A 142 3.64 8.25 28.31
CA SER A 142 3.97 7.75 26.97
C SER A 142 5.31 8.28 26.48
N LEU A 143 6.17 7.39 26.02
CA LEU A 143 7.46 7.70 25.37
C LEU A 143 7.32 7.72 23.84
N ALA A 144 6.45 6.86 23.31
CA ALA A 144 6.11 6.84 21.90
C ALA A 144 4.72 6.25 21.68
N TYR A 145 4.03 6.65 20.62
CA TYR A 145 2.84 5.98 20.15
C TYR A 145 2.65 6.04 18.64
N GLY A 146 2.05 4.97 18.12
CA GLY A 146 1.61 4.86 16.75
C GLY A 146 0.22 5.43 16.56
N ARG A 147 0.03 6.24 15.52
CA ARG A 147 -1.27 6.81 15.15
C ARG A 147 -1.45 6.81 13.64
N LYS A 148 -2.65 6.43 13.21
CA LYS A 148 -3.18 6.79 11.90
C LYS A 148 -4.51 7.49 12.13
N PRO A 149 -4.59 8.81 11.98
CA PRO A 149 -5.86 9.52 12.04
C PRO A 149 -6.81 9.06 10.94
N ALA A 150 -8.11 9.05 11.20
CA ALA A 150 -9.10 8.86 10.17
C ALA A 150 -9.11 10.07 9.20
N ALA A 151 -9.43 9.82 7.94
CA ALA A 151 -9.53 10.87 6.94
C ALA A 151 -10.50 11.99 7.39
N GLY A 152 -10.04 13.24 7.28
CA GLY A 152 -10.80 14.41 7.72
C GLY A 152 -10.69 14.75 9.21
N SER A 153 -10.04 13.91 10.03
CA SER A 153 -9.82 14.17 11.47
C SER A 153 -8.33 14.27 11.84
N GLU A 154 -7.43 14.34 10.85
CA GLU A 154 -6.00 14.26 11.04
C GLU A 154 -5.49 15.33 12.00
N VAL A 155 -5.87 16.59 11.77
CA VAL A 155 -5.44 17.73 12.59
C VAL A 155 -5.93 17.57 14.03
N SER A 156 -7.20 17.21 14.23
CA SER A 156 -7.77 17.05 15.57
C SER A 156 -7.13 15.91 16.35
N THR A 157 -6.74 14.84 15.68
CA THR A 157 -6.09 13.67 16.30
C THR A 157 -4.67 13.99 16.80
N PHE A 158 -3.97 14.90 16.12
CA PHE A 158 -2.63 15.35 16.54
C PHE A 158 -2.69 16.56 17.48
N GLN A 159 -3.83 17.29 17.54
CA GLN A 159 -3.99 18.41 18.46
C GLN A 159 -3.92 17.95 19.91
N GLY A 160 -3.12 18.67 20.71
CA GLY A 160 -2.94 18.35 22.12
C GLY A 160 -1.94 17.23 22.42
N VAL A 161 -1.39 16.59 21.39
CA VAL A 161 -0.39 15.55 21.54
C VAL A 161 0.99 16.17 21.50
N ARG A 162 1.54 16.47 22.67
CA ARG A 162 2.90 17.05 22.84
C ARG A 162 3.54 16.46 24.07
N SER A 163 4.89 16.47 24.09
CA SER A 163 5.58 16.22 25.34
C SER A 163 5.29 17.34 26.33
N GLU A 164 5.35 17.03 27.59
CA GLU A 164 5.13 17.97 28.69
C GLU A 164 6.16 19.13 28.64
N PHE A 165 7.39 18.85 28.20
CA PHE A 165 8.49 19.78 28.07
C PHE A 165 8.81 20.20 26.62
N GLY A 166 7.92 19.93 25.65
CA GLY A 166 7.97 20.45 24.29
C GLY A 166 8.87 19.72 23.31
N LYS A 167 9.61 18.66 23.70
CA LYS A 167 10.40 17.85 22.76
C LYS A 167 9.52 16.80 22.10
N THR A 168 9.04 17.08 20.90
CA THR A 168 8.18 16.15 20.16
C THR A 168 8.85 15.76 18.85
N PHE A 169 8.98 14.46 18.63
CA PHE A 169 9.52 13.89 17.41
C PHE A 169 8.38 13.24 16.63
N VAL A 170 8.15 13.69 15.40
CA VAL A 170 7.20 13.10 14.49
C VAL A 170 7.95 12.27 13.46
N PHE A 171 7.60 11.00 13.34
CA PHE A 171 8.18 10.07 12.37
C PHE A 171 7.12 9.66 11.37
N PHE A 172 7.35 9.97 10.11
CA PHE A 172 6.56 9.47 8.99
C PHE A 172 7.34 8.37 8.28
N ASP A 173 6.86 7.13 8.40
CA ASP A 173 7.33 6.02 7.57
C ASP A 173 6.44 5.93 6.32
N GLU A 174 7.02 5.64 5.17
CA GLU A 174 6.37 5.69 3.85
C GLU A 174 5.68 7.05 3.57
N ALA A 175 6.43 8.13 3.73
CA ALA A 175 5.94 9.51 3.63
C ALA A 175 5.28 9.85 2.27
N GLY A 176 5.61 9.10 1.20
CA GLY A 176 4.98 9.22 -0.11
C GLY A 176 3.46 8.98 -0.09
N GLY A 177 3.00 8.07 0.78
CA GLY A 177 1.58 7.76 0.93
C GLY A 177 0.83 8.61 1.95
N MET A 178 1.47 9.60 2.58
CA MET A 178 0.82 10.45 3.56
C MET A 178 -0.14 11.46 2.93
N SER A 179 -1.38 11.54 3.44
CA SER A 179 -2.35 12.54 3.01
C SER A 179 -1.87 13.97 3.31
N ARG A 180 -2.39 14.94 2.56
CA ARG A 180 -2.14 16.37 2.83
C ARG A 180 -2.57 16.75 4.26
N GLY A 181 -3.65 16.15 4.77
CA GLY A 181 -4.13 16.37 6.14
C GLY A 181 -3.09 15.95 7.17
N MET A 182 -2.37 14.83 6.94
CA MET A 182 -1.30 14.34 7.81
C MET A 182 -0.11 15.30 7.85
N TRP A 183 0.31 15.85 6.72
CA TRP A 183 1.35 16.88 6.66
C TRP A 183 0.95 18.13 7.44
N THR A 184 -0.29 18.60 7.27
CA THR A 184 -0.84 19.73 8.03
C THR A 184 -0.88 19.44 9.53
N ALA A 185 -1.25 18.23 9.93
CA ALA A 185 -1.30 17.80 11.31
C ALA A 185 0.09 17.76 11.95
N ALA A 186 1.11 17.29 11.22
CA ALA A 186 2.50 17.31 11.69
C ALA A 186 2.97 18.75 11.91
N GLU A 187 2.69 19.68 11.00
CA GLU A 187 3.05 21.10 11.17
C GLU A 187 2.41 21.73 12.43
N ALA A 188 1.20 21.34 12.79
CA ALA A 188 0.57 21.81 14.02
C ALA A 188 1.31 21.35 15.28
N VAL A 189 1.97 20.20 15.25
CA VAL A 189 2.81 19.68 16.34
C VAL A 189 4.17 20.40 16.39
N LEU A 190 4.71 20.78 15.24
CA LEU A 190 6.04 21.38 15.09
C LEU A 190 6.14 22.86 15.53
N THR A 191 5.12 23.42 16.13
CA THR A 191 5.13 24.81 16.64
C THR A 191 6.03 24.99 17.87
N GLY A 192 6.48 23.91 18.51
CA GLY A 192 7.43 23.96 19.64
C GLY A 192 8.88 24.09 19.17
N ALA A 193 9.69 24.89 19.87
CA ALA A 193 11.08 25.14 19.50
C ALA A 193 11.98 23.88 19.46
N SER A 194 11.58 22.81 20.13
CA SER A 194 12.32 21.53 20.19
C SER A 194 11.59 20.38 19.48
N ALA A 195 10.60 20.68 18.65
CA ALA A 195 9.91 19.65 17.88
C ALA A 195 10.65 19.34 16.57
N ARG A 196 10.64 18.06 16.14
CA ARG A 196 11.29 17.60 14.91
C ARG A 196 10.36 16.72 14.10
N LEU A 197 10.48 16.81 12.75
CA LEU A 197 9.85 15.92 11.81
C LEU A 197 10.92 15.15 11.03
N ILE A 198 10.80 13.85 11.04
CA ILE A 198 11.61 12.94 10.22
C ILE A 198 10.65 12.17 9.31
N ALA A 199 10.65 12.52 8.03
CA ALA A 199 9.81 11.88 7.01
C ALA A 199 10.68 11.07 6.06
N ILE A 200 10.38 9.78 5.92
CA ILE A 200 11.13 8.88 5.06
C ILE A 200 10.19 8.05 4.19
N GLY A 201 10.53 7.84 2.94
CA GLY A 201 9.71 7.05 2.02
C GLY A 201 10.27 6.95 0.61
N ASN A 202 9.65 6.10 -0.18
CA ASN A 202 9.96 6.01 -1.60
C ASN A 202 9.32 7.18 -2.37
N PRO A 203 9.97 7.72 -3.40
CA PRO A 203 9.41 8.76 -4.27
C PRO A 203 8.57 8.15 -5.40
N ASP A 204 7.46 7.46 -5.05
CA ASP A 204 6.67 6.70 -6.00
C ASP A 204 5.70 7.59 -6.78
N ASP A 205 5.02 8.50 -6.08
CA ASP A 205 3.91 9.25 -6.63
C ASP A 205 4.28 10.72 -6.86
N ALA A 206 4.16 11.17 -8.10
CA ALA A 206 4.23 12.57 -8.46
C ALA A 206 2.95 13.34 -8.04
N GLY A 207 3.06 14.65 -7.82
CA GLY A 207 1.94 15.52 -7.44
C GLY A 207 1.59 15.50 -5.94
N THR A 208 2.23 14.66 -5.14
CA THR A 208 2.03 14.55 -3.70
C THR A 208 2.69 15.70 -2.92
N GLU A 209 2.26 15.91 -1.65
CA GLU A 209 2.99 16.84 -0.74
C GLU A 209 4.44 16.35 -0.52
N TRP A 210 4.68 15.05 -0.60
CA TRP A 210 6.02 14.46 -0.53
C TRP A 210 6.93 14.97 -1.64
N GLN A 211 6.49 14.94 -2.91
CA GLN A 211 7.25 15.51 -4.02
C GLN A 211 7.49 17.00 -3.83
N LYS A 212 6.45 17.76 -3.42
CA LYS A 212 6.55 19.20 -3.21
C LYS A 212 7.63 19.58 -2.19
N VAL A 213 7.79 18.80 -1.13
CA VAL A 213 8.87 19.01 -0.14
C VAL A 213 10.25 19.01 -0.81
N PHE A 214 10.45 18.24 -1.87
CA PHE A 214 11.74 18.17 -2.58
C PHE A 214 11.88 19.18 -3.73
N GLU A 215 10.80 19.51 -4.41
CA GLU A 215 10.86 20.21 -5.70
C GLU A 215 10.25 21.62 -5.67
N ASP A 216 9.34 21.91 -4.76
CA ASP A 216 8.72 23.23 -4.66
C ASP A 216 9.65 24.19 -3.88
N LYS A 217 10.00 25.30 -4.51
CA LYS A 217 10.87 26.36 -3.96
C LYS A 217 10.35 26.96 -2.66
N LYS A 218 9.05 26.86 -2.38
CA LYS A 218 8.48 27.37 -1.13
C LYS A 218 9.01 26.66 0.12
N TYR A 219 9.56 25.45 -0.04
CA TYR A 219 10.16 24.67 1.05
C TYR A 219 11.70 24.79 1.10
N ASP A 220 12.30 25.68 0.30
CA ASP A 220 13.75 25.88 0.33
C ASP A 220 14.19 26.46 1.67
N GLY A 221 15.12 25.76 2.34
CA GLY A 221 15.57 26.11 3.67
C GLY A 221 14.73 25.58 4.83
N ASP A 222 13.53 25.03 4.58
CA ASP A 222 12.65 24.49 5.62
C ASP A 222 12.96 23.02 5.96
N PHE A 223 13.58 22.30 5.02
CA PHE A 223 13.90 20.89 5.15
C PHE A 223 15.36 20.57 4.85
N ASN A 224 15.96 19.70 5.68
CA ASN A 224 17.11 18.90 5.26
C ASN A 224 16.58 17.84 4.28
N ARG A 225 17.07 17.84 3.03
CA ARG A 225 16.59 16.94 1.98
C ARG A 225 17.67 15.93 1.64
N PHE A 226 17.37 14.65 1.77
CA PHE A 226 18.27 13.56 1.43
C PHE A 226 17.68 12.65 0.37
N THR A 227 18.57 12.08 -0.43
CA THR A 227 18.24 11.00 -1.37
C THR A 227 19.15 9.82 -1.09
N ILE A 228 18.58 8.63 -0.99
CA ILE A 228 19.32 7.36 -0.88
C ILE A 228 18.99 6.54 -2.11
N SER A 229 19.93 6.39 -3.02
CA SER A 229 19.83 5.47 -4.14
C SER A 229 20.37 4.09 -3.76
N SER A 230 20.07 3.07 -4.55
CA SER A 230 20.71 1.76 -4.37
C SER A 230 22.24 1.84 -4.52
N PHE A 231 22.74 2.82 -5.27
CA PHE A 231 24.17 3.01 -5.50
C PHE A 231 24.92 3.63 -4.30
N ASP A 232 24.19 4.17 -3.32
CA ASP A 232 24.76 4.69 -2.06
C ASP A 232 24.96 3.58 -1.01
N LEU A 233 24.50 2.36 -1.29
CA LEU A 233 24.55 1.25 -0.34
C LEU A 233 25.92 0.55 -0.31
N PRO A 234 26.33 -0.04 0.82
CA PRO A 234 27.55 -0.84 0.95
C PRO A 234 27.70 -1.94 -0.11
N THR A 235 26.60 -2.56 -0.55
CA THR A 235 26.59 -3.53 -1.65
C THR A 235 27.13 -2.96 -2.96
N PHE A 236 27.10 -1.65 -3.18
CA PHE A 236 27.59 -0.95 -4.36
C PHE A 236 28.89 -0.19 -4.10
N THR A 237 28.98 0.53 -2.98
CA THR A 237 30.15 1.34 -2.63
C THR A 237 31.35 0.51 -2.21
N GLY A 238 31.11 -0.68 -1.66
CA GLY A 238 32.14 -1.52 -1.07
C GLY A 238 32.55 -1.08 0.33
N GLU A 239 31.79 -0.18 0.96
CA GLU A 239 31.96 0.20 2.35
C GLU A 239 31.85 -1.03 3.26
N VAL A 240 32.74 -1.15 4.25
CA VAL A 240 32.73 -2.20 5.25
C VAL A 240 32.22 -1.61 6.56
N VAL A 241 31.03 -2.03 6.97
CA VAL A 241 30.35 -1.50 8.16
C VAL A 241 30.74 -2.26 9.43
N TYR A 242 31.01 -3.57 9.33
CA TYR A 242 31.40 -4.43 10.46
C TYR A 242 32.80 -5.03 10.23
N PRO A 243 33.89 -4.23 10.33
CA PRO A 243 35.23 -4.73 10.04
C PRO A 243 35.70 -5.84 10.99
N GLU A 244 35.20 -5.85 12.23
CA GLU A 244 35.56 -6.82 13.26
C GLU A 244 34.62 -8.04 13.31
N ASP A 245 33.47 -8.02 12.57
CA ASP A 245 32.50 -9.12 12.55
C ASP A 245 32.07 -9.43 11.12
N PRO A 246 32.83 -10.28 10.40
CA PRO A 246 32.53 -10.63 9.01
C PRO A 246 31.18 -11.33 8.81
N GLU A 247 30.66 -12.04 9.82
CA GLU A 247 29.36 -12.69 9.74
C GLU A 247 28.21 -11.66 9.83
N MET A 248 28.35 -10.66 10.69
CA MET A 248 27.40 -9.57 10.76
C MET A 248 27.45 -8.70 9.51
N GLU A 249 28.65 -8.42 8.99
CA GLU A 249 28.83 -7.72 7.71
C GLU A 249 28.06 -8.44 6.58
N LYS A 250 28.25 -9.75 6.46
CA LYS A 250 27.53 -10.54 5.46
C LYS A 250 26.02 -10.45 5.61
N ARG A 251 25.50 -10.62 6.81
CA ARG A 251 24.05 -10.52 7.09
C ARG A 251 23.48 -9.14 6.77
N MET A 252 24.23 -8.10 7.09
CA MET A 252 23.84 -6.73 6.76
C MET A 252 23.79 -6.54 5.24
N LEU A 253 24.84 -6.94 4.51
CA LEU A 253 24.88 -6.86 3.05
C LEU A 253 23.76 -7.68 2.39
N GLU A 254 23.45 -8.87 2.89
CA GLU A 254 22.33 -9.69 2.40
C GLU A 254 20.96 -9.04 2.62
N SER A 255 20.80 -8.16 3.61
CA SER A 255 19.55 -7.43 3.88
C SER A 255 19.34 -6.19 3.02
N LEU A 256 20.39 -5.73 2.34
CA LEU A 256 20.34 -4.55 1.46
C LEU A 256 20.06 -4.93 0.01
N THR A 257 19.65 -3.94 -0.78
CA THR A 257 19.45 -4.15 -2.23
C THR A 257 20.69 -4.70 -2.91
N GLN A 258 20.53 -5.78 -3.67
CA GLN A 258 21.60 -6.51 -4.34
C GLN A 258 21.89 -5.96 -5.74
N LYS A 259 23.15 -6.01 -6.18
CA LYS A 259 23.54 -5.62 -7.56
C LYS A 259 22.79 -6.42 -8.63
N SER A 260 22.62 -7.73 -8.42
CA SER A 260 21.90 -8.60 -9.35
C SER A 260 20.43 -8.20 -9.52
N TRP A 261 19.77 -7.75 -8.46
CA TRP A 261 18.41 -7.25 -8.51
C TRP A 261 18.34 -5.94 -9.32
N VAL A 262 19.24 -5.00 -9.08
CA VAL A 262 19.29 -3.72 -9.83
C VAL A 262 19.55 -3.97 -11.32
N GLU A 263 20.48 -4.83 -11.67
CA GLU A 263 20.78 -5.19 -13.07
C GLU A 263 19.58 -5.86 -13.75
N HIS A 264 18.89 -6.74 -13.01
CA HIS A 264 17.67 -7.38 -13.48
C HIS A 264 16.58 -6.35 -13.76
N LYS A 265 16.32 -5.43 -12.80
CA LYS A 265 15.29 -4.38 -12.97
C LYS A 265 15.67 -3.37 -14.06
N LYS A 266 16.95 -3.03 -14.21
CA LYS A 266 17.43 -2.22 -15.33
C LYS A 266 17.10 -2.85 -16.70
N ARG A 267 17.25 -4.16 -16.82
CA ARG A 267 16.95 -4.89 -18.06
C ARG A 267 15.46 -4.97 -18.36
N ILE A 268 14.61 -5.18 -17.33
CA ILE A 268 13.17 -5.38 -17.51
C ILE A 268 12.42 -4.06 -17.60
N TRP A 269 12.71 -3.11 -16.70
CA TRP A 269 12.01 -1.83 -16.66
C TRP A 269 12.66 -0.79 -17.57
N GLY A 270 14.00 -0.77 -17.66
CA GLY A 270 14.75 0.32 -18.27
C GLY A 270 15.03 1.44 -17.28
N GLU A 271 16.09 2.23 -17.53
CA GLU A 271 16.57 3.27 -16.59
C GLU A 271 15.67 4.51 -16.51
N GLN A 272 14.76 4.69 -17.48
CA GLN A 272 13.83 5.83 -17.52
C GLN A 272 12.44 5.47 -16.99
N ASP A 273 12.18 4.20 -16.69
CA ASP A 273 10.92 3.74 -16.12
C ASP A 273 10.71 4.35 -14.74
N ALA A 274 9.46 4.74 -14.44
CA ALA A 274 9.08 5.35 -13.18
C ALA A 274 9.46 4.49 -11.97
N ARG A 275 9.33 3.17 -12.10
CA ARG A 275 9.71 2.19 -11.07
C ARG A 275 11.21 2.16 -10.84
N TYR A 276 12.02 2.21 -11.91
CA TYR A 276 13.48 2.25 -11.78
C TYR A 276 13.93 3.56 -11.12
N LEU A 277 13.36 4.68 -11.53
CA LEU A 277 13.64 5.98 -10.93
C LEU A 277 13.33 5.98 -9.42
N SER A 278 12.16 5.48 -9.04
CA SER A 278 11.75 5.43 -7.63
C SER A 278 12.50 4.36 -6.85
N LYS A 279 12.41 3.07 -7.26
CA LYS A 279 12.85 1.92 -6.47
C LYS A 279 14.35 1.67 -6.48
N VAL A 280 15.07 2.18 -7.51
CA VAL A 280 16.52 2.03 -7.65
C VAL A 280 17.25 3.33 -7.38
N LEU A 281 16.80 4.44 -7.97
CA LEU A 281 17.49 5.73 -7.89
C LEU A 281 17.00 6.61 -6.73
N GLY A 282 15.88 6.29 -6.12
CA GLY A 282 15.27 7.14 -5.08
C GLY A 282 14.86 8.50 -5.63
N GLN A 283 14.43 8.58 -6.89
CA GLN A 283 14.04 9.80 -7.59
C GLN A 283 12.56 9.78 -7.95
N PHE A 284 11.89 10.93 -7.89
CA PHE A 284 10.54 11.04 -8.42
C PHE A 284 10.54 10.84 -9.93
N PRO A 285 9.54 10.15 -10.48
CA PRO A 285 9.32 10.09 -11.92
C PRO A 285 9.16 11.50 -12.51
N LYS A 286 9.81 11.78 -13.65
CA LYS A 286 9.82 13.11 -14.26
C LYS A 286 8.50 13.49 -14.90
N ASP A 287 7.85 12.54 -15.51
CA ASP A 287 6.48 12.70 -16.00
C ASP A 287 5.56 12.23 -14.89
N GLY A 288 4.64 13.10 -14.47
CA GLY A 288 3.69 12.75 -13.43
C GLY A 288 2.97 11.47 -13.82
N GLY A 289 3.54 10.36 -13.42
CA GLY A 289 2.88 9.08 -13.54
C GLY A 289 1.58 9.20 -12.76
N ASN A 290 0.49 9.47 -13.48
CA ASN A 290 -0.86 9.38 -12.92
C ASN A 290 -1.18 7.90 -12.67
N GLY A 291 -0.32 7.23 -11.89
CA GLY A 291 -0.59 5.88 -11.42
C GLY A 291 -1.91 5.90 -10.69
N PHE A 292 -2.89 5.17 -11.21
CA PHE A 292 -4.22 5.13 -10.61
C PHE A 292 -4.20 4.45 -9.25
N PHE A 293 -3.49 3.33 -9.15
CA PHE A 293 -3.22 2.64 -7.89
C PHE A 293 -1.88 3.13 -7.34
N THR A 294 -1.94 4.03 -6.35
CA THR A 294 -0.73 4.52 -5.70
C THR A 294 -0.05 3.42 -4.90
N GLN A 295 1.25 3.53 -4.69
CA GLN A 295 1.98 2.55 -3.89
C GLN A 295 1.41 2.40 -2.47
N ALA A 296 0.94 3.49 -1.88
CA ALA A 296 0.28 3.45 -0.58
C ALA A 296 -1.02 2.62 -0.61
N CYS A 297 -1.78 2.72 -1.68
CA CYS A 297 -2.99 1.94 -1.91
C CYS A 297 -2.64 0.44 -2.05
N ILE A 298 -1.67 0.12 -2.89
CA ILE A 298 -1.19 -1.26 -3.08
C ILE A 298 -0.66 -1.84 -1.75
N ASN A 299 0.19 -1.10 -1.03
CA ASN A 299 0.70 -1.54 0.26
C ASN A 299 -0.42 -1.76 1.28
N SER A 300 -1.46 -0.93 1.29
CA SER A 300 -2.61 -1.13 2.18
C SER A 300 -3.30 -2.47 1.94
N ALA A 301 -3.44 -2.88 0.68
CA ALA A 301 -4.05 -4.17 0.33
C ALA A 301 -3.11 -5.36 0.60
N LEU A 302 -1.80 -5.18 0.44
CA LEU A 302 -0.80 -6.22 0.76
C LEU A 302 -0.61 -6.40 2.28
N ASP A 303 -0.80 -5.35 3.06
CA ASP A 303 -0.70 -5.38 4.53
C ASP A 303 -1.99 -5.86 5.20
N THR A 304 -3.09 -5.91 4.47
CA THR A 304 -4.37 -6.43 4.96
C THR A 304 -4.31 -7.95 4.99
N ASP A 305 -4.73 -8.56 6.10
CA ASP A 305 -4.76 -10.01 6.28
C ASP A 305 -6.20 -10.43 6.62
N ILE A 306 -6.90 -10.94 5.61
CA ILE A 306 -8.26 -11.47 5.74
C ILE A 306 -8.18 -12.99 5.82
N ALA A 307 -8.62 -13.54 6.95
CA ALA A 307 -8.64 -14.98 7.14
C ALA A 307 -9.51 -15.66 6.06
N GLU A 308 -9.00 -16.77 5.55
CA GLU A 308 -9.77 -17.58 4.60
C GLU A 308 -11.04 -18.11 5.27
N ASN A 309 -12.18 -17.86 4.62
CA ASN A 309 -13.48 -18.34 5.09
C ASN A 309 -14.30 -18.89 3.93
N SER A 310 -14.37 -20.21 3.84
CA SER A 310 -15.10 -20.92 2.78
C SER A 310 -16.63 -20.80 2.88
N GLU A 311 -17.17 -20.27 3.98
CA GLU A 311 -18.61 -20.03 4.15
C GLU A 311 -19.08 -18.74 3.47
N LEU A 312 -18.14 -17.84 3.13
CA LEU A 312 -18.47 -16.62 2.40
C LEU A 312 -18.63 -16.91 0.92
N ASP A 313 -19.57 -16.21 0.30
CA ASP A 313 -19.81 -16.26 -1.14
C ASP A 313 -18.52 -15.90 -1.91
N MET A 314 -18.20 -16.71 -2.90
CA MET A 314 -17.08 -16.45 -3.80
C MET A 314 -17.57 -15.79 -5.08
N VAL A 315 -16.99 -14.63 -5.40
CA VAL A 315 -17.12 -13.98 -6.69
C VAL A 315 -15.87 -14.26 -7.52
N MET A 316 -16.04 -14.71 -8.72
CA MET A 316 -14.98 -15.03 -9.65
C MET A 316 -14.97 -14.02 -10.80
N GLY A 317 -13.83 -13.38 -11.05
CA GLY A 317 -13.59 -12.50 -12.21
C GLY A 317 -12.71 -13.21 -13.22
N VAL A 318 -13.10 -13.16 -14.50
CA VAL A 318 -12.40 -13.87 -15.57
C VAL A 318 -12.15 -12.93 -16.75
N ASP A 319 -10.89 -12.68 -17.06
CA ASP A 319 -10.46 -12.03 -18.31
C ASP A 319 -10.04 -13.10 -19.32
N ILE A 320 -10.52 -13.02 -20.56
CA ILE A 320 -10.33 -14.05 -21.60
C ILE A 320 -9.47 -13.53 -22.74
N ALA A 321 -8.33 -14.17 -22.94
CA ALA A 321 -7.51 -14.04 -24.14
C ALA A 321 -7.64 -15.26 -25.06
N ARG A 322 -7.49 -15.08 -26.38
CA ARG A 322 -7.62 -16.18 -27.35
C ARG A 322 -6.27 -16.62 -27.90
N TRP A 323 -5.63 -15.77 -28.67
CA TRP A 323 -4.39 -16.06 -29.38
C TRP A 323 -3.46 -14.84 -29.28
N GLY A 324 -2.21 -15.04 -28.88
CA GLY A 324 -1.23 -13.95 -28.77
C GLY A 324 -0.34 -14.11 -27.56
N VAL A 325 0.11 -12.98 -27.03
CA VAL A 325 0.89 -12.86 -25.79
C VAL A 325 0.04 -12.61 -24.56
N ASP A 326 -1.23 -12.22 -24.73
CA ASP A 326 -2.17 -11.97 -23.62
C ASP A 326 -2.63 -13.32 -23.03
N GLU A 327 -2.87 -13.37 -21.74
CA GLU A 327 -3.29 -14.56 -20.98
C GLU A 327 -4.73 -14.44 -20.52
N SER A 328 -5.46 -15.57 -20.49
CA SER A 328 -6.71 -15.66 -19.76
C SER A 328 -6.40 -15.81 -18.28
N VAL A 329 -7.14 -15.12 -17.42
CA VAL A 329 -6.87 -15.08 -15.97
C VAL A 329 -8.15 -15.30 -15.18
N ILE A 330 -8.06 -16.11 -14.13
CA ILE A 330 -9.09 -16.25 -13.10
C ILE A 330 -8.61 -15.56 -11.82
N ALA A 331 -9.43 -14.66 -11.29
CA ALA A 331 -9.28 -14.10 -9.95
C ALA A 331 -10.52 -14.43 -9.11
N THR A 332 -10.33 -14.69 -7.82
CA THR A 332 -11.39 -14.96 -6.86
C THR A 332 -11.43 -13.91 -5.77
N ASN A 333 -12.62 -13.64 -5.23
CA ASN A 333 -12.85 -12.78 -4.08
C ASN A 333 -13.79 -13.47 -3.09
N ARG A 334 -13.30 -13.68 -1.86
CA ARG A 334 -14.11 -14.13 -0.71
C ARG A 334 -14.03 -13.11 0.41
N GLY A 335 -15.06 -12.28 0.53
CA GLY A 335 -15.13 -11.29 1.62
C GLY A 335 -13.98 -10.30 1.64
N GLY A 336 -13.38 -9.98 0.49
CA GLY A 336 -12.25 -9.07 0.34
C GLY A 336 -10.89 -9.76 0.20
N ARG A 337 -10.78 -11.06 0.50
CA ARG A 337 -9.58 -11.84 0.18
C ARG A 337 -9.57 -12.18 -1.29
N ILE A 338 -8.66 -11.58 -2.04
CA ILE A 338 -8.56 -11.72 -3.50
C ILE A 338 -7.29 -12.48 -3.86
N ARG A 339 -7.44 -13.47 -4.74
CA ARG A 339 -6.31 -14.28 -5.25
C ARG A 339 -6.45 -14.46 -6.76
N VAL A 340 -5.33 -14.39 -7.46
CA VAL A 340 -5.23 -14.83 -8.84
C VAL A 340 -4.94 -16.33 -8.83
N GLU A 341 -5.93 -17.12 -9.19
CA GLU A 341 -5.87 -18.59 -9.03
C GLU A 341 -5.13 -19.28 -10.17
N GLY A 342 -5.04 -18.63 -11.32
CA GLY A 342 -4.30 -19.14 -12.45
C GLY A 342 -4.46 -18.33 -13.71
N SER A 343 -3.53 -18.55 -14.63
CA SER A 343 -3.56 -18.00 -15.98
C SER A 343 -3.30 -19.09 -17.02
N TRP A 344 -3.85 -18.92 -18.21
CA TRP A 344 -3.61 -19.80 -19.35
C TRP A 344 -3.65 -19.03 -20.67
N GLY A 345 -2.86 -19.51 -21.64
CA GLY A 345 -2.83 -18.94 -22.99
C GLY A 345 -3.08 -19.99 -24.05
N LYS A 346 -3.36 -19.54 -25.28
CA LYS A 346 -3.48 -20.39 -26.49
C LYS A 346 -4.48 -21.54 -26.35
N CYS A 347 -5.56 -21.33 -25.64
CA CYS A 347 -6.66 -22.27 -25.45
C CYS A 347 -7.82 -21.92 -26.38
N ASP A 348 -8.60 -22.90 -26.83
CA ASP A 348 -9.83 -22.59 -27.53
C ASP A 348 -10.95 -22.17 -26.56
N LEU A 349 -12.03 -21.61 -27.12
CA LEU A 349 -13.09 -21.04 -26.27
C LEU A 349 -13.91 -22.12 -25.54
N VAL A 350 -14.05 -23.31 -26.12
CA VAL A 350 -14.79 -24.41 -25.51
C VAL A 350 -14.02 -24.97 -24.32
N ASP A 351 -12.70 -25.17 -24.48
CA ASP A 351 -11.85 -25.65 -23.39
C ASP A 351 -11.70 -24.59 -22.31
N SER A 352 -11.67 -23.31 -22.69
CA SER A 352 -11.69 -22.20 -21.70
C SER A 352 -13.01 -22.21 -20.91
N ALA A 353 -14.17 -22.38 -21.58
CA ALA A 353 -15.46 -22.47 -20.90
C ALA A 353 -15.51 -23.66 -19.93
N ARG A 354 -15.00 -24.82 -20.31
CA ARG A 354 -14.94 -26.02 -19.45
C ARG A 354 -14.04 -25.80 -18.25
N LEU A 355 -12.88 -25.15 -18.44
CA LEU A 355 -11.95 -24.85 -17.35
C LEU A 355 -12.58 -23.91 -16.33
N ILE A 356 -13.23 -22.83 -16.80
CA ILE A 356 -13.92 -21.86 -15.96
C ILE A 356 -15.06 -22.53 -15.19
N HIS A 357 -15.92 -23.28 -15.88
CA HIS A 357 -17.04 -23.98 -15.25
C HIS A 357 -16.54 -24.97 -14.19
N LYS A 358 -15.56 -25.80 -14.53
CA LYS A 358 -14.98 -26.76 -13.60
C LYS A 358 -14.45 -26.07 -12.35
N PHE A 359 -13.67 -24.99 -12.52
CA PHE A 359 -13.12 -24.25 -11.39
C PHE A 359 -14.23 -23.63 -10.52
N ALA A 360 -15.24 -23.03 -11.15
CA ALA A 360 -16.37 -22.43 -10.44
C ALA A 360 -17.15 -23.45 -9.59
N VAL A 361 -17.42 -24.65 -10.15
CA VAL A 361 -18.14 -25.72 -9.45
C VAL A 361 -17.29 -26.32 -8.33
N GLU A 362 -16.03 -26.65 -8.57
CA GLU A 362 -15.13 -27.23 -7.58
C GLU A 362 -14.91 -26.31 -6.36
N ASN A 363 -15.01 -25.00 -6.56
CA ASN A 363 -14.79 -24.01 -5.51
C ASN A 363 -16.08 -23.36 -4.97
N ASN A 364 -17.26 -23.86 -5.38
CA ASN A 364 -18.57 -23.33 -4.99
C ASN A 364 -18.69 -21.82 -5.25
N ALA A 365 -18.33 -21.37 -6.46
CA ALA A 365 -18.51 -19.97 -6.85
C ALA A 365 -19.99 -19.60 -6.80
N LYS A 366 -20.29 -18.44 -6.23
CA LYS A 366 -21.64 -17.89 -6.21
C LYS A 366 -21.94 -17.09 -7.47
N GLU A 367 -20.94 -16.36 -7.95
CA GLU A 367 -21.05 -15.49 -9.11
C GLU A 367 -19.79 -15.60 -9.98
N VAL A 368 -19.96 -15.70 -11.29
CA VAL A 368 -18.88 -15.72 -12.29
C VAL A 368 -19.06 -14.53 -13.23
N ARG A 369 -18.10 -13.61 -13.22
CA ARG A 369 -18.09 -12.41 -14.05
C ARG A 369 -17.06 -12.57 -15.16
N ILE A 370 -17.49 -12.51 -16.41
CA ILE A 370 -16.63 -12.71 -17.57
C ILE A 370 -16.61 -11.44 -18.42
N ASP A 371 -15.42 -10.96 -18.82
CA ASP A 371 -15.34 -9.87 -19.81
C ASP A 371 -16.02 -10.31 -21.12
N ALA A 372 -17.25 -9.85 -21.34
CA ALA A 372 -18.06 -10.17 -22.50
C ALA A 372 -17.72 -9.31 -23.72
N ALA A 373 -16.80 -8.34 -23.60
CA ALA A 373 -16.34 -7.56 -24.72
C ALA A 373 -15.36 -8.39 -25.58
N GLY A 374 -15.64 -8.51 -26.87
CA GLY A 374 -14.76 -9.24 -27.79
C GLY A 374 -14.78 -10.77 -27.62
N VAL A 375 -13.63 -11.36 -27.32
CA VAL A 375 -13.45 -12.82 -27.32
C VAL A 375 -14.21 -13.52 -26.19
N GLY A 376 -14.26 -12.92 -25.03
CA GLY A 376 -14.93 -13.49 -23.84
C GLY A 376 -16.43 -13.60 -24.00
N GLY A 377 -17.07 -12.81 -24.89
CA GLY A 377 -18.49 -12.97 -25.24
C GLY A 377 -18.81 -14.36 -25.79
N GLY A 378 -17.90 -14.97 -26.54
CA GLY A 378 -18.06 -16.34 -27.01
C GLY A 378 -18.04 -17.38 -25.89
N VAL A 379 -17.18 -17.19 -24.87
CA VAL A 379 -17.13 -18.05 -23.69
C VAL A 379 -18.39 -17.87 -22.84
N PHE A 380 -18.83 -16.63 -22.66
CA PHE A 380 -20.08 -16.31 -21.96
C PHE A 380 -21.26 -17.02 -22.60
N ASP A 381 -21.45 -16.88 -23.95
CA ASP A 381 -22.52 -17.55 -24.68
C ASP A 381 -22.50 -19.08 -24.58
N MET A 382 -21.30 -19.68 -24.50
CA MET A 382 -21.14 -21.12 -24.30
C MET A 382 -21.59 -21.53 -22.90
N LEU A 383 -21.15 -20.86 -21.87
CA LEU A 383 -21.54 -21.15 -20.50
C LEU A 383 -23.04 -20.92 -20.23
N ASP A 384 -23.64 -19.93 -20.91
CA ASP A 384 -25.07 -19.60 -20.79
C ASP A 384 -26.01 -20.57 -21.51
N ARG A 385 -25.55 -21.17 -22.63
CA ARG A 385 -26.46 -21.86 -23.57
C ARG A 385 -26.16 -23.32 -23.82
N LEU A 386 -24.98 -23.82 -23.51
CA LEU A 386 -24.66 -25.23 -23.76
C LEU A 386 -25.19 -26.11 -22.63
N ASP A 387 -25.89 -27.20 -23.02
CA ASP A 387 -26.49 -28.18 -22.11
C ASP A 387 -25.47 -28.79 -21.13
N GLU A 388 -24.18 -28.84 -21.51
CA GLU A 388 -23.11 -29.35 -20.65
C GLU A 388 -22.82 -28.49 -19.39
N PHE A 389 -23.36 -27.26 -19.35
CA PHE A 389 -23.21 -26.32 -18.22
C PHE A 389 -24.55 -25.99 -17.55
N ALA A 390 -25.65 -26.66 -17.94
CA ALA A 390 -27.00 -26.35 -17.50
C ALA A 390 -27.25 -26.63 -16.00
N ASP A 391 -26.39 -27.39 -15.37
CA ASP A 391 -26.44 -27.73 -13.93
C ASP A 391 -25.61 -26.79 -13.04
N ALA A 392 -25.09 -25.68 -13.60
CA ALA A 392 -24.33 -24.71 -12.87
C ALA A 392 -25.18 -24.02 -11.79
N GLU A 393 -24.69 -23.99 -10.55
CA GLU A 393 -25.35 -23.33 -9.41
C GLU A 393 -24.85 -21.90 -9.18
N TYR A 394 -23.99 -21.36 -10.06
CA TYR A 394 -23.48 -19.99 -9.98
C TYR A 394 -24.25 -19.03 -10.89
N ASP A 395 -24.33 -17.77 -10.48
CA ASP A 395 -24.86 -16.68 -11.31
C ASP A 395 -23.80 -16.27 -12.34
N LEU A 396 -24.11 -16.31 -13.64
CA LEU A 396 -23.23 -15.91 -14.71
C LEU A 396 -23.50 -14.46 -15.14
N LEU A 397 -22.48 -13.58 -15.09
CA LEU A 397 -22.59 -12.17 -15.42
C LEU A 397 -21.62 -11.77 -16.53
N GLY A 398 -22.15 -11.26 -17.64
CA GLY A 398 -21.35 -10.62 -18.68
C GLY A 398 -20.86 -9.24 -18.24
N TRP A 399 -19.55 -9.03 -18.31
CA TRP A 399 -18.90 -7.78 -17.95
C TRP A 399 -18.58 -6.97 -19.20
N ASP A 400 -18.94 -5.69 -19.21
CA ASP A 400 -18.58 -4.75 -20.27
C ASP A 400 -18.08 -3.44 -19.63
N ASN A 401 -16.80 -3.20 -19.80
CA ASN A 401 -16.10 -2.02 -19.30
C ASN A 401 -16.59 -0.70 -19.93
N GLY A 402 -17.21 -0.76 -21.11
CA GLY A 402 -17.78 0.40 -21.83
C GLY A 402 -19.13 0.87 -21.29
N ASN A 403 -19.82 0.07 -20.48
CA ASN A 403 -21.11 0.43 -19.90
C ASN A 403 -21.05 1.70 -19.06
N SER A 404 -22.21 2.35 -18.87
CA SER A 404 -22.31 3.56 -18.06
C SER A 404 -21.92 3.30 -16.61
N SER A 405 -21.22 4.26 -16.00
CA SER A 405 -20.98 4.29 -14.56
C SER A 405 -22.24 4.68 -13.77
N PRO A 406 -22.28 4.44 -12.46
CA PRO A 406 -23.36 4.90 -11.59
C PRO A 406 -23.51 6.42 -11.57
N ASP A 407 -22.41 7.15 -11.72
CA ASP A 407 -22.39 8.61 -11.83
C ASP A 407 -21.36 9.07 -12.89
N ILE A 408 -21.87 9.42 -14.07
CA ILE A 408 -21.05 9.87 -15.21
C ILE A 408 -20.29 11.19 -14.93
N LYS A 409 -20.63 11.92 -13.87
CA LYS A 409 -19.87 13.13 -13.48
C LYS A 409 -18.60 12.77 -12.74
N GLN A 410 -18.58 11.65 -12.02
CA GLN A 410 -17.43 11.17 -11.26
C GLN A 410 -16.59 10.19 -12.10
N TRP A 411 -17.23 9.30 -12.86
CA TRP A 411 -16.56 8.25 -13.64
C TRP A 411 -17.07 8.22 -15.08
N SER A 412 -16.16 8.23 -16.04
CA SER A 412 -16.50 8.26 -17.46
C SER A 412 -17.30 7.05 -17.95
N ASN A 413 -17.10 5.89 -17.34
CA ASN A 413 -17.72 4.61 -17.67
C ASN A 413 -17.59 3.60 -16.52
N LYS A 414 -18.11 2.38 -16.71
CA LYS A 414 -18.02 1.28 -15.73
C LYS A 414 -16.56 0.96 -15.38
N ARG A 415 -15.64 0.95 -16.38
CA ARG A 415 -14.22 0.73 -16.13
C ARG A 415 -13.64 1.72 -15.11
N ALA A 416 -13.91 3.00 -15.28
CA ALA A 416 -13.40 4.02 -14.36
C ALA A 416 -13.97 3.87 -12.95
N TYR A 417 -15.27 3.56 -12.83
CA TYR A 417 -15.89 3.26 -11.54
C TYR A 417 -15.25 2.05 -10.87
N SER A 418 -15.12 0.93 -11.59
CA SER A 418 -14.65 -0.33 -11.03
C SER A 418 -13.20 -0.25 -10.53
N HIS A 419 -12.36 0.51 -11.24
CA HIS A 419 -11.00 0.80 -10.77
C HIS A 419 -11.01 1.66 -9.50
N ASP A 420 -11.86 2.69 -9.44
CA ASP A 420 -11.93 3.59 -8.27
C ASP A 420 -12.58 2.91 -7.06
N ASP A 421 -13.52 2.01 -7.28
CA ASP A 421 -14.12 1.17 -6.26
C ASP A 421 -13.07 0.24 -5.62
N LEU A 422 -12.32 -0.52 -6.46
CA LEU A 422 -11.21 -1.35 -5.96
C LEU A 422 -10.19 -0.51 -5.19
N ARG A 423 -9.77 0.63 -5.74
CA ARG A 423 -8.83 1.54 -5.07
C ARG A 423 -9.35 2.00 -3.70
N THR A 424 -10.61 2.36 -3.63
CA THR A 424 -11.25 2.80 -2.39
C THR A 424 -11.28 1.67 -1.35
N GLN A 425 -11.69 0.47 -1.75
CA GLN A 425 -11.70 -0.70 -0.89
C GLN A 425 -10.28 -1.05 -0.37
N MET A 426 -9.25 -0.94 -1.21
CA MET A 426 -7.86 -1.13 -0.82
C MET A 426 -7.41 -0.11 0.24
N ILE A 427 -7.72 1.18 0.04
CA ILE A 427 -7.40 2.25 0.99
C ILE A 427 -8.12 2.05 2.33
N GLU A 428 -9.35 1.55 2.29
CA GLU A 428 -10.17 1.28 3.48
C GLU A 428 -9.75 -0.01 4.23
N GLY A 429 -8.77 -0.76 3.70
CA GLY A 429 -8.31 -2.02 4.31
C GLY A 429 -9.34 -3.14 4.20
N LYS A 430 -10.16 -3.13 3.16
CA LYS A 430 -11.19 -4.15 2.89
C LYS A 430 -10.72 -5.21 1.89
N ILE A 431 -9.54 -5.04 1.31
CA ILE A 431 -8.95 -5.94 0.31
C ILE A 431 -7.63 -6.48 0.82
N ASP A 432 -7.48 -7.79 0.72
CA ASP A 432 -6.26 -8.56 0.96
C ASP A 432 -5.79 -9.15 -0.37
N LEU A 433 -4.62 -8.68 -0.85
CA LEU A 433 -3.97 -9.18 -2.06
C LEU A 433 -2.79 -10.09 -1.71
N ASP A 434 -2.40 -10.97 -2.64
CA ASP A 434 -1.25 -11.83 -2.48
C ASP A 434 0.06 -11.04 -2.57
N LEU A 435 0.87 -11.15 -1.54
CA LEU A 435 2.21 -10.53 -1.48
C LEU A 435 3.19 -11.12 -2.51
N GLU A 436 2.95 -12.36 -2.94
CA GLU A 436 3.83 -13.08 -3.86
C GLU A 436 3.48 -12.84 -5.34
N ASP A 437 2.30 -12.24 -5.63
CA ASP A 437 1.91 -11.92 -7.01
C ASP A 437 2.54 -10.61 -7.51
N GLU A 438 3.86 -10.66 -7.77
CA GLU A 438 4.62 -9.50 -8.27
C GLU A 438 4.05 -8.99 -9.61
N GLU A 439 3.51 -9.85 -10.44
CA GLU A 439 2.98 -9.47 -11.75
C GLU A 439 1.68 -8.66 -11.64
N LEU A 440 0.79 -9.01 -10.72
CA LEU A 440 -0.40 -8.21 -10.41
C LEU A 440 0.00 -6.82 -9.92
N ILE A 441 0.99 -6.75 -9.01
CA ILE A 441 1.50 -5.50 -8.46
C ILE A 441 2.09 -4.62 -9.57
N ASP A 442 2.91 -5.20 -10.44
CA ASP A 442 3.51 -4.50 -11.58
C ASP A 442 2.43 -3.97 -12.54
N GLN A 443 1.41 -4.76 -12.84
CA GLN A 443 0.28 -4.34 -13.67
C GLN A 443 -0.52 -3.20 -13.02
N MET A 444 -0.79 -3.25 -11.70
CA MET A 444 -1.48 -2.18 -10.98
C MET A 444 -0.73 -0.84 -11.05
N GLN A 445 0.60 -0.85 -10.94
CA GLN A 445 1.42 0.36 -10.96
C GLN A 445 1.39 1.12 -12.29
N ILE A 446 1.07 0.44 -13.39
CA ILE A 446 1.05 1.03 -14.73
C ILE A 446 -0.32 1.60 -15.09
N ILE A 447 -1.39 1.18 -14.38
CA ILE A 447 -2.71 1.75 -14.63
C ILE A 447 -2.67 3.25 -14.41
N SER A 448 -2.95 4.01 -15.47
CA SER A 448 -2.95 5.47 -15.45
C SER A 448 -4.34 6.04 -15.75
N TYR A 449 -4.55 7.29 -15.41
CA TYR A 449 -5.85 7.95 -15.59
C TYR A 449 -5.68 9.40 -16.01
N LYS A 450 -6.77 9.97 -16.51
CA LYS A 450 -6.90 11.39 -16.79
C LYS A 450 -8.26 11.91 -16.33
N PHE A 451 -8.35 13.20 -16.06
CA PHE A 451 -9.64 13.84 -15.84
C PHE A 451 -10.29 14.18 -17.19
N THR A 452 -11.58 13.89 -17.29
CA THR A 452 -12.40 14.33 -18.42
C THR A 452 -12.62 15.84 -18.36
N ASN A 453 -13.07 16.45 -19.46
CA ASN A 453 -13.44 17.87 -19.48
C ASN A 453 -14.55 18.25 -18.48
N ARG A 454 -15.26 17.27 -17.92
CA ARG A 454 -16.30 17.44 -16.89
C ARG A 454 -15.79 17.18 -15.48
N GLY A 455 -14.49 16.91 -15.31
CA GLY A 455 -13.84 16.65 -14.02
C GLY A 455 -13.93 15.19 -13.55
N GLY A 456 -14.57 14.31 -14.29
CA GLY A 456 -14.68 12.88 -13.93
C GLY A 456 -13.41 12.09 -14.30
N ILE A 457 -13.19 10.96 -13.65
CA ILE A 457 -12.07 10.05 -13.88
C ILE A 457 -12.30 9.23 -15.17
N ALA A 458 -11.26 9.09 -15.98
CA ALA A 458 -11.19 8.16 -17.10
C ALA A 458 -9.87 7.39 -17.03
N ILE A 459 -9.94 6.06 -17.02
CA ILE A 459 -8.75 5.20 -17.05
C ILE A 459 -8.18 5.22 -18.46
N THR A 460 -6.86 5.27 -18.57
CA THR A 460 -6.16 5.21 -19.87
C THR A 460 -6.52 3.93 -20.63
N PRO A 461 -6.75 3.99 -21.95
CA PRO A 461 -7.05 2.80 -22.75
C PRO A 461 -5.98 1.72 -22.65
N LYS A 462 -6.39 0.44 -22.74
CA LYS A 462 -5.47 -0.71 -22.69
C LYS A 462 -4.39 -0.63 -23.80
N GLU A 463 -4.75 -0.17 -24.98
CA GLU A 463 -3.84 -0.04 -26.13
C GLU A 463 -2.68 0.91 -25.86
N ASP A 464 -2.93 2.00 -25.15
CA ASP A 464 -1.91 2.98 -24.78
C ASP A 464 -0.95 2.38 -23.75
N MET A 465 -1.46 1.56 -22.82
CA MET A 465 -0.66 0.90 -21.78
C MET A 465 0.13 -0.32 -22.30
N LYS A 466 -0.40 -1.08 -23.29
CA LYS A 466 0.28 -2.24 -23.88
C LYS A 466 1.67 -1.91 -24.42
N THR A 467 1.87 -0.70 -24.91
CA THR A 467 3.18 -0.25 -25.43
C THR A 467 4.22 -0.16 -24.32
N GLU A 468 3.81 0.16 -23.09
CA GLU A 468 4.70 0.29 -21.94
C GLU A 468 4.93 -1.05 -21.22
N MET A 469 3.92 -1.92 -21.22
CA MET A 469 3.95 -3.21 -20.50
C MET A 469 4.51 -4.37 -21.30
N GLY A 470 4.46 -4.30 -22.64
CA GLY A 470 4.70 -5.47 -23.50
C GLY A 470 3.58 -6.52 -23.46
N GLY A 471 2.45 -6.25 -22.78
CA GLY A 471 1.28 -7.12 -22.63
C GLY A 471 0.06 -6.34 -22.13
N SER A 472 -1.06 -7.04 -21.90
CA SER A 472 -2.30 -6.50 -21.34
C SER A 472 -2.32 -6.60 -19.79
N PRO A 473 -3.04 -5.73 -19.04
CA PRO A 473 -3.17 -5.85 -17.59
C PRO A 473 -4.26 -6.88 -17.20
N ASP A 474 -4.15 -8.10 -17.71
CA ASP A 474 -5.21 -9.13 -17.64
C ASP A 474 -5.48 -9.58 -16.19
N ARG A 475 -4.45 -9.61 -15.32
CA ARG A 475 -4.60 -9.90 -13.89
C ARG A 475 -5.39 -8.82 -13.16
N VAL A 476 -5.07 -7.54 -13.43
CA VAL A 476 -5.80 -6.41 -12.84
C VAL A 476 -7.25 -6.40 -13.27
N ASP A 477 -7.53 -6.67 -14.56
CA ASP A 477 -8.91 -6.70 -15.06
C ASP A 477 -9.72 -7.83 -14.42
N ALA A 478 -9.14 -9.04 -14.25
CA ALA A 478 -9.78 -10.15 -13.54
C ALA A 478 -10.04 -9.81 -12.06
N VAL A 479 -9.07 -9.23 -11.36
CA VAL A 479 -9.20 -8.77 -9.96
C VAL A 479 -10.28 -7.71 -9.82
N ILE A 480 -10.34 -6.73 -10.72
CA ILE A 480 -11.36 -5.69 -10.73
C ILE A 480 -12.76 -6.29 -10.90
N MET A 481 -12.93 -7.23 -11.81
CA MET A 481 -14.21 -7.91 -11.98
C MET A 481 -14.62 -8.66 -10.71
N ALA A 482 -13.71 -9.35 -10.05
CA ALA A 482 -14.00 -10.07 -8.80
C ALA A 482 -14.32 -9.14 -7.62
N ALA A 483 -13.73 -7.95 -7.58
CA ALA A 483 -13.80 -7.03 -6.44
C ALA A 483 -14.95 -6.02 -6.49
N THR A 484 -15.40 -5.62 -7.69
CA THR A 484 -16.31 -4.48 -7.85
C THR A 484 -17.64 -4.69 -7.14
N ASP A 485 -18.05 -3.68 -6.35
CA ASP A 485 -19.40 -3.59 -5.79
C ASP A 485 -20.41 -3.17 -6.86
N LEU A 486 -21.39 -4.02 -7.15
CA LEU A 486 -22.47 -3.77 -8.13
C LEU A 486 -23.72 -3.14 -7.50
N SER A 487 -23.76 -2.98 -6.19
CA SER A 487 -24.93 -2.42 -5.48
C SER A 487 -25.38 -1.02 -5.97
N PRO A 488 -24.47 -0.11 -6.39
CA PRO A 488 -24.90 1.18 -6.93
C PRO A 488 -25.75 1.12 -8.20
N TRP A 489 -25.59 0.06 -9.02
CA TRP A 489 -26.44 -0.15 -10.19
C TRP A 489 -27.80 -0.74 -9.81
N THR A 490 -27.83 -1.70 -8.88
CA THR A 490 -29.09 -2.32 -8.43
C THR A 490 -29.98 -1.33 -7.70
N GLY A 491 -29.43 -0.42 -6.90
CA GLY A 491 -30.16 0.65 -6.24
C GLY A 491 -30.84 1.63 -7.21
N ASN A 492 -30.22 1.96 -8.31
CA ASN A 492 -30.79 2.82 -9.36
C ASN A 492 -31.90 2.12 -10.15
N LEU A 493 -31.82 0.81 -10.39
CA LEU A 493 -32.87 0.03 -11.03
C LEU A 493 -34.12 -0.03 -10.15
N LEU A 494 -33.98 -0.27 -8.85
CA LEU A 494 -35.10 -0.30 -7.91
C LEU A 494 -35.82 1.06 -7.79
N ASN A 495 -35.11 2.18 -7.94
CA ASN A 495 -35.68 3.53 -7.91
C ASN A 495 -36.36 3.95 -9.24
N GLN A 496 -36.08 3.27 -10.35
CA GLN A 496 -36.72 3.51 -11.64
C GLN A 496 -38.04 2.75 -11.84
N PHE A 497 -38.31 1.73 -11.01
CA PHE A 497 -39.57 0.99 -11.07
C PHE A 497 -40.50 1.47 -9.95
N ALA A 498 -41.71 1.91 -10.33
CA ALA A 498 -42.76 2.26 -9.38
C ALA A 498 -43.11 1.04 -8.50
N PRO A 499 -43.54 1.25 -7.24
CA PRO A 499 -43.95 0.15 -6.36
C PRO A 499 -45.02 -0.71 -7.04
N GLY A 500 -44.72 -1.96 -7.32
CA GLY A 500 -45.65 -2.90 -7.98
C GLY A 500 -45.22 -3.43 -9.35
N THR A 501 -44.10 -2.97 -9.93
CA THR A 501 -43.59 -3.48 -11.17
C THR A 501 -42.85 -4.84 -10.94
N LYS A 502 -43.38 -5.93 -11.49
CA LYS A 502 -42.71 -7.23 -11.45
C LYS A 502 -41.49 -7.21 -12.35
N LEU A 503 -40.35 -7.61 -11.83
CA LEU A 503 -39.17 -7.91 -12.63
C LEU A 503 -39.50 -9.05 -13.61
N VAL A 504 -39.27 -8.81 -14.90
CA VAL A 504 -39.44 -9.79 -15.96
C VAL A 504 -38.39 -10.88 -15.79
N LYS A 505 -38.81 -12.11 -15.54
CA LYS A 505 -37.92 -13.24 -15.25
C LYS A 505 -37.59 -14.11 -16.47
N SER A 506 -38.12 -13.78 -17.68
CA SER A 506 -37.82 -14.56 -18.88
C SER A 506 -37.63 -13.69 -20.12
N PRO A 507 -36.81 -14.13 -21.10
CA PRO A 507 -36.65 -13.45 -22.38
C PRO A 507 -37.97 -13.24 -23.14
N GLU A 508 -38.94 -14.13 -22.99
CA GLU A 508 -40.24 -14.05 -23.60
C GLU A 508 -41.09 -12.90 -23.05
N GLU A 509 -41.02 -12.62 -21.76
CA GLU A 509 -41.71 -11.49 -21.14
C GLU A 509 -41.05 -10.15 -21.52
N PHE A 510 -39.73 -10.12 -21.75
CA PHE A 510 -38.99 -8.94 -22.25
C PHE A 510 -39.37 -8.62 -23.70
N MET A 511 -39.46 -9.64 -24.55
CA MET A 511 -39.80 -9.48 -25.99
C MET A 511 -41.28 -9.09 -26.22
N ALA A 512 -42.18 -9.38 -25.29
CA ALA A 512 -43.57 -8.98 -25.38
C ALA A 512 -43.82 -7.47 -25.26
N GLY A 513 -42.83 -6.72 -24.77
CA GLY A 513 -42.87 -5.25 -24.63
C GLY A 513 -42.07 -4.48 -25.70
N VAL A 514 -41.34 -5.17 -26.58
CA VAL A 514 -40.50 -4.53 -27.60
C VAL A 514 -41.29 -4.42 -28.91
N ASP A 515 -41.55 -3.21 -29.38
CA ASP A 515 -42.12 -2.95 -30.69
C ASP A 515 -41.12 -3.36 -31.78
N THR A 516 -41.29 -4.59 -32.29
CA THR A 516 -40.45 -5.20 -33.35
C THR A 516 -40.70 -4.60 -34.73
N SER A 517 -41.69 -3.69 -34.89
CA SER A 517 -42.00 -3.07 -36.19
C SER A 517 -40.87 -2.21 -36.75
N ARG A 518 -39.95 -1.77 -35.89
CA ARG A 518 -38.77 -0.99 -36.29
C ARG A 518 -37.58 -1.79 -36.82
N TRP A 519 -37.58 -3.12 -36.69
CA TRP A 519 -36.44 -3.97 -37.06
C TRP A 519 -36.60 -4.71 -38.40
N TYR A 520 -37.84 -4.74 -38.97
CA TYR A 520 -38.13 -5.42 -40.23
C TYR A 520 -38.56 -4.48 -41.37
N GLY A 521 -38.19 -3.20 -41.30
CA GLY A 521 -38.49 -2.20 -42.31
C GLY A 521 -37.35 -1.94 -43.30
N GLY A 522 -36.77 -2.95 -43.91
CA GLY A 522 -35.77 -2.82 -44.97
C GLY A 522 -35.93 -3.94 -46.01
N GLY A 523 -36.84 -3.74 -46.96
CA GLY A 523 -37.09 -4.70 -48.02
C GLY A 523 -35.87 -5.01 -48.87
N LEU A 524 -35.59 -6.26 -49.03
CA LEU A 524 -34.79 -6.81 -50.14
C LEU A 524 -35.47 -6.51 -51.48
N SER A 525 -34.94 -5.58 -52.24
CA SER A 525 -35.14 -5.51 -53.68
C SER A 525 -33.86 -5.03 -54.37
N GLY A 526 -33.26 -5.94 -55.14
CA GLY A 526 -32.44 -5.58 -56.28
C GLY A 526 -30.94 -5.93 -56.21
N PHE A 527 -30.63 -7.05 -56.88
CA PHE A 527 -29.37 -7.50 -57.48
C PHE A 527 -28.28 -8.05 -56.57
#